data_b5bfb765387ed07bce807e2f6f3ac314
#
_entry.id   b5bfb765387ed07bce807e2f6f3ac314
#
_cell.length_a   1.000
_cell.length_b   1.000
_cell.length_c   1.000
_cell.angle_alpha   90.00
_cell.angle_beta   90.00
_cell.angle_gamma   90.00
#
_symmetry.space_group_name_H-M   'P 1'
#
loop_
_entity.id
_entity.type
_entity.pdbx_description
1 polymer ?
#
loop_
_entity_poly.entity_id
_entity_poly.type
_entity_poly.pdbx_seq_one_letter_code
_entity_poly.pdbx_strand_id
1 'polypeptide(L)'
;MRFHNLAAVAAAVLLLASGCSSAPGATPSSNAPSTSAPTVPTSPSQSAPPSETSAEPTSGQGQGGGQGQGSGQGAGDPDDSGRFSYTCTSLNAVPETTFSSLAEVWASSGYLRLDSCTANYDGPQPYEPTDDEAHVIAVAAPGTDPAQGLDSYLAALGLCTRVSDDSASDIFGGSSRQLLKAASELCPKAPQGKIIALWAAGARAGDGQHVVGDGGLAPGSFHLRKTPPEGCTWSVKGPDGGQKAAGNAAEGQSGILLAEKDVLSSDKCGIWEKME
;
A
#
# COMPACT_ATOMS: atom_id res chain seq x y z
N MET A 1 -21.67 -21.02 46.72
CA MET A 1 -20.38 -21.36 47.35
C MET A 1 -19.31 -20.79 46.47
N ARG A 2 -18.74 -19.63 46.82
CA ARG A 2 -17.37 -19.36 47.32
C ARG A 2 -16.32 -19.85 46.27
N PHE A 3 -15.35 -19.08 45.72
CA PHE A 3 -14.46 -18.04 46.32
C PHE A 3 -13.96 -17.05 45.24
N HIS A 4 -13.78 -15.82 45.68
CA HIS A 4 -13.02 -14.74 45.12
C HIS A 4 -11.53 -15.05 45.10
N ASN A 5 -10.81 -14.60 44.08
CA ASN A 5 -9.41 -14.22 44.22
C ASN A 5 -9.10 -12.97 43.39
N LEU A 6 -9.05 -11.86 44.12
CA LEU A 6 -8.43 -10.60 43.71
C LEU A 6 -6.92 -10.74 43.93
N ALA A 7 -6.12 -10.53 42.88
CA ALA A 7 -4.70 -10.26 43.02
C ALA A 7 -4.42 -8.89 42.40
N ALA A 8 -4.18 -7.93 43.30
CA ALA A 8 -3.67 -6.62 43.00
C ALA A 8 -2.15 -6.74 42.76
N VAL A 9 -1.64 -6.20 41.67
CA VAL A 9 -0.20 -6.00 41.43
C VAL A 9 0.05 -4.51 41.32
N ALA A 10 0.87 -4.02 42.27
CA ALA A 10 1.26 -2.65 42.43
C ALA A 10 2.25 -2.20 41.33
N ALA A 11 2.01 -1.02 40.76
CA ALA A 11 2.92 -0.32 39.86
C ALA A 11 4.02 0.39 40.68
N ALA A 12 5.26 0.11 40.39
CA ALA A 12 6.41 0.90 40.86
C ALA A 12 6.84 1.85 39.71
N VAL A 13 6.62 3.14 39.92
CA VAL A 13 7.12 4.23 39.07
C VAL A 13 8.51 4.62 39.58
N LEU A 14 9.54 4.41 38.76
CA LEU A 14 10.88 4.95 38.97
C LEU A 14 11.10 6.16 38.06
N LEU A 15 11.03 7.34 38.66
CA LEU A 15 11.46 8.62 38.08
C LEU A 15 12.99 8.71 38.19
N LEU A 16 13.69 8.74 37.08
CA LEU A 16 15.08 9.17 37.01
C LEU A 16 15.15 10.51 36.27
N ALA A 17 15.36 11.55 37.05
CA ALA A 17 15.75 12.87 36.59
C ALA A 17 17.27 12.93 36.50
N SER A 18 17.81 13.36 35.36
CA SER A 18 19.19 13.86 35.18
C SER A 18 19.18 14.65 33.87
N GLY A 19 19.50 15.87 33.73
CA GLY A 19 20.55 16.68 34.33
C GLY A 19 21.07 17.49 33.15
N CYS A 20 20.67 18.78 33.05
CA CYS A 20 21.20 19.75 32.09
C CYS A 20 22.70 19.94 32.27
N SER A 21 23.46 19.88 31.18
CA SER A 21 24.81 20.44 31.14
C SER A 21 24.93 21.39 29.95
N SER A 22 25.01 22.67 30.30
CA SER A 22 25.27 23.78 29.37
C SER A 22 26.78 23.93 29.18
N ALA A 23 27.23 24.06 27.95
CA ALA A 23 28.55 24.58 27.63
C ALA A 23 28.46 25.65 26.52
N PRO A 24 29.21 26.76 26.65
CA PRO A 24 29.06 27.94 25.81
C PRO A 24 30.09 28.01 24.66
N GLY A 25 29.66 28.62 23.57
CA GLY A 25 30.53 29.49 22.78
C GLY A 25 31.33 28.90 21.62
N ALA A 26 30.86 29.15 20.39
CA ALA A 26 31.73 29.44 19.25
C ALA A 26 31.00 30.35 18.26
N THR A 27 31.63 31.47 17.99
CA THR A 27 31.26 32.57 17.09
C THR A 27 31.21 32.13 15.62
N PRO A 28 30.30 32.71 14.79
CA PRO A 28 30.24 32.42 13.38
C PRO A 28 31.27 33.25 12.61
N SER A 29 32.02 32.57 11.75
CA SER A 29 32.89 33.21 10.76
C SER A 29 32.09 33.35 9.46
N SER A 30 31.82 34.58 9.05
CA SER A 30 31.30 34.95 7.76
C SER A 30 32.33 34.71 6.67
N ASN A 31 31.98 33.90 5.68
CA ASN A 31 32.58 33.96 4.37
C ASN A 31 31.48 33.79 3.32
N ALA A 32 31.17 34.88 2.64
CA ALA A 32 30.36 34.88 1.44
C ALA A 32 31.27 34.54 0.22
N PRO A 33 30.78 33.73 -0.69
CA PRO A 33 31.30 33.76 -2.06
C PRO A 33 30.24 34.16 -3.07
N SER A 34 30.70 35.04 -3.89
CA SER A 34 30.38 35.51 -5.22
C SER A 34 29.34 34.75 -6.03
N THR A 35 28.44 35.54 -6.50
CA THR A 35 27.49 35.40 -7.60
C THR A 35 28.15 34.96 -8.89
N SER A 36 27.68 33.89 -9.50
CA SER A 36 27.84 33.63 -10.93
C SER A 36 26.49 33.22 -11.50
N ALA A 37 25.97 34.02 -12.38
CA ALA A 37 24.72 33.78 -13.11
C ALA A 37 24.92 32.68 -14.17
N PRO A 38 23.99 31.72 -14.34
CA PRO A 38 24.00 30.83 -15.48
C PRO A 38 23.21 31.44 -16.65
N THR A 39 23.87 31.42 -17.81
CA THR A 39 23.40 31.73 -19.14
C THR A 39 22.24 30.81 -19.56
N VAL A 40 21.18 31.38 -20.07
CA VAL A 40 20.01 30.69 -20.65
C VAL A 40 20.37 30.17 -22.04
N PRO A 41 20.18 28.89 -22.36
CA PRO A 41 20.21 28.43 -23.74
C PRO A 41 18.83 28.55 -24.37
N THR A 42 18.83 29.20 -25.53
CA THR A 42 17.73 29.42 -26.47
C THR A 42 17.24 28.08 -27.04
N SER A 43 15.94 27.82 -26.94
CA SER A 43 15.26 26.66 -27.51
C SER A 43 15.08 26.81 -29.04
N PRO A 44 15.32 25.78 -29.84
CA PRO A 44 14.90 25.79 -31.23
C PRO A 44 13.45 25.33 -31.37
N SER A 45 12.71 26.11 -32.12
CA SER A 45 11.38 25.88 -32.64
C SER A 45 11.32 24.57 -33.42
N GLN A 46 10.44 23.62 -33.05
CA GLN A 46 10.12 22.46 -33.89
C GLN A 46 8.71 22.55 -34.42
N SER A 47 8.65 22.36 -35.72
CA SER A 47 7.53 22.39 -36.65
C SER A 47 6.48 21.32 -36.33
N ALA A 48 5.21 21.66 -36.56
CA ALA A 48 4.06 20.77 -36.47
C ALA A 48 4.05 19.72 -37.60
N PRO A 49 3.63 18.47 -37.33
CA PRO A 49 3.27 17.52 -38.37
C PRO A 49 1.79 17.63 -38.80
N PRO A 50 1.46 17.17 -40.00
CA PRO A 50 0.17 17.39 -40.65
C PRO A 50 -0.96 16.48 -40.15
N SER A 51 -2.16 17.01 -40.26
CA SER A 51 -3.44 16.35 -39.99
C SER A 51 -3.68 15.16 -40.94
N GLU A 52 -3.97 14.00 -40.38
CA GLU A 52 -4.55 12.89 -41.14
C GLU A 52 -6.03 12.65 -40.77
N THR A 53 -6.77 12.62 -41.75
CA THR A 53 -8.12 12.33 -42.20
C THR A 53 -8.91 11.36 -41.29
N SER A 54 -10.10 11.87 -40.95
CA SER A 54 -11.29 11.14 -40.44
C SER A 54 -11.61 9.90 -41.28
N ALA A 55 -11.83 8.79 -40.58
CA ALA A 55 -12.59 7.66 -41.04
C ALA A 55 -13.75 7.38 -40.10
N GLU A 56 -14.94 7.52 -40.58
CA GLU A 56 -16.24 7.29 -39.98
C GLU A 56 -16.50 5.76 -39.90
N PRO A 57 -16.90 5.18 -38.77
CA PRO A 57 -17.44 3.82 -38.76
C PRO A 57 -18.97 3.83 -38.68
N THR A 58 -19.54 3.20 -39.65
CA THR A 58 -20.89 2.81 -39.91
C THR A 58 -21.58 2.12 -38.75
N SER A 59 -22.78 2.60 -38.43
CA SER A 59 -23.73 2.01 -37.50
C SER A 59 -24.20 0.62 -38.00
N GLY A 60 -23.92 -0.42 -37.19
CA GLY A 60 -24.50 -1.74 -37.30
C GLY A 60 -25.46 -2.02 -36.17
N GLN A 61 -26.76 -1.88 -36.39
CA GLN A 61 -27.80 -2.43 -35.53
C GLN A 61 -27.86 -3.95 -35.71
N GLY A 62 -27.62 -4.69 -34.62
CA GLY A 62 -27.85 -6.12 -34.53
C GLY A 62 -28.64 -6.43 -33.26
N GLN A 63 -29.97 -6.50 -33.36
CA GLN A 63 -30.84 -7.17 -32.39
C GLN A 63 -30.62 -8.68 -32.50
N GLY A 64 -30.31 -9.32 -31.38
CA GLY A 64 -30.25 -10.77 -31.28
C GLY A 64 -30.35 -11.20 -29.82
N GLY A 65 -31.58 -11.52 -29.39
CA GLY A 65 -31.80 -12.18 -28.10
C GLY A 65 -31.20 -13.59 -28.12
N GLY A 66 -30.53 -13.93 -27.03
CA GLY A 66 -30.01 -15.27 -26.82
C GLY A 66 -29.79 -15.44 -25.30
N GLN A 67 -30.83 -16.04 -24.64
CA GLN A 67 -30.64 -16.66 -23.33
C GLN A 67 -29.68 -17.82 -23.52
N GLY A 68 -28.46 -17.67 -23.02
CA GLY A 68 -27.45 -18.72 -22.93
C GLY A 68 -26.93 -18.73 -21.47
N GLN A 69 -27.51 -19.60 -20.64
CA GLN A 69 -26.84 -20.07 -19.45
C GLN A 69 -25.56 -20.76 -19.85
N GLY A 70 -24.45 -20.06 -19.72
CA GLY A 70 -23.10 -20.59 -19.85
C GLY A 70 -22.37 -20.29 -18.58
N SER A 71 -22.28 -21.32 -17.71
CA SER A 71 -21.38 -21.35 -16.53
C SER A 71 -19.92 -21.26 -17.02
N GLY A 72 -19.47 -20.08 -17.35
CA GLY A 72 -18.07 -19.72 -17.48
C GLY A 72 -17.74 -18.82 -16.32
N GLN A 73 -17.12 -19.37 -15.27
CA GLN A 73 -16.47 -18.61 -14.21
C GLN A 73 -15.29 -17.82 -14.81
N GLY A 74 -15.60 -16.77 -15.54
CA GLY A 74 -14.68 -15.67 -15.71
C GLY A 74 -14.80 -14.85 -14.43
N ALA A 75 -13.69 -14.60 -13.75
CA ALA A 75 -13.67 -13.68 -12.63
C ALA A 75 -14.31 -12.36 -13.06
N GLY A 76 -15.59 -12.17 -12.74
CA GLY A 76 -16.33 -10.94 -12.92
C GLY A 76 -15.64 -9.85 -12.09
N ASP A 77 -15.97 -8.62 -12.36
CA ASP A 77 -15.53 -7.53 -11.47
C ASP A 77 -16.14 -7.81 -10.09
N PRO A 78 -15.35 -7.80 -9.02
CA PRO A 78 -15.80 -8.26 -7.69
C PRO A 78 -16.96 -7.46 -7.11
N ASP A 79 -17.29 -6.30 -7.69
CA ASP A 79 -18.36 -5.42 -7.22
C ASP A 79 -19.49 -5.17 -8.26
N ASP A 80 -19.59 -5.97 -9.32
CA ASP A 80 -20.67 -5.90 -10.34
C ASP A 80 -22.08 -6.10 -9.75
N SER A 81 -22.16 -6.43 -8.46
CA SER A 81 -23.44 -6.64 -7.76
C SER A 81 -24.23 -5.35 -7.51
N GLY A 82 -23.63 -4.17 -7.63
CA GLY A 82 -24.21 -2.89 -7.22
C GLY A 82 -24.45 -2.76 -5.71
N ARG A 83 -23.81 -3.63 -4.90
CA ARG A 83 -23.94 -3.66 -3.43
C ARG A 83 -22.90 -2.79 -2.72
N PHE A 84 -21.95 -2.26 -3.48
CA PHE A 84 -20.83 -1.46 -2.93
C PHE A 84 -20.72 -0.13 -3.64
N SER A 85 -20.24 0.87 -2.90
CA SER A 85 -19.86 2.17 -3.45
C SER A 85 -18.53 2.63 -2.84
N TYR A 86 -17.92 3.62 -3.47
CA TYR A 86 -16.60 4.11 -3.10
C TYR A 86 -16.64 5.62 -2.97
N THR A 87 -16.43 6.11 -1.75
CA THR A 87 -16.31 7.55 -1.49
C THR A 87 -14.82 7.91 -1.47
N CYS A 88 -14.39 8.70 -2.45
CA CYS A 88 -13.00 9.04 -2.65
C CYS A 88 -12.72 10.52 -2.42
N THR A 89 -11.62 10.83 -1.75
CA THR A 89 -11.04 12.17 -1.63
C THR A 89 -9.90 12.35 -2.61
N SER A 90 -9.54 13.58 -2.94
CA SER A 90 -8.41 13.88 -3.80
C SER A 90 -7.42 14.82 -3.11
N LEU A 91 -6.13 14.71 -3.47
CA LEU A 91 -5.02 15.51 -2.94
C LEU A 91 -5.20 17.02 -3.06
N ASN A 92 -6.11 17.51 -3.92
CA ASN A 92 -6.30 18.94 -4.19
C ASN A 92 -7.59 19.51 -3.58
N ALA A 93 -8.08 18.91 -2.50
CA ALA A 93 -9.28 19.38 -1.78
C ALA A 93 -10.52 19.56 -2.67
N VAL A 94 -10.65 18.78 -3.72
CA VAL A 94 -11.88 18.67 -4.50
C VAL A 94 -12.92 17.99 -3.59
N PRO A 95 -14.22 18.32 -3.69
CA PRO A 95 -15.26 17.64 -2.92
C PRO A 95 -15.17 16.11 -3.13
N GLU A 96 -15.54 15.36 -2.10
CA GLU A 96 -15.63 13.91 -2.17
C GLU A 96 -16.44 13.48 -3.40
N THR A 97 -15.96 12.45 -4.07
CA THR A 97 -16.62 11.86 -5.23
C THR A 97 -17.01 10.43 -4.90
N THR A 98 -18.26 10.07 -5.16
CA THR A 98 -18.74 8.69 -4.99
C THR A 98 -18.80 8.00 -6.34
N PHE A 99 -18.33 6.76 -6.37
CA PHE A 99 -18.36 5.86 -7.51
C PHE A 99 -19.17 4.61 -7.15
N SER A 100 -19.84 4.02 -8.12
CA SER A 100 -20.68 2.83 -7.91
C SER A 100 -19.93 1.52 -8.15
N SER A 101 -18.68 1.57 -8.63
CA SER A 101 -17.86 0.38 -8.88
C SER A 101 -16.36 0.70 -8.86
N LEU A 102 -15.52 -0.32 -8.65
CA LEU A 102 -14.06 -0.22 -8.80
C LEU A 102 -13.68 0.18 -10.23
N ALA A 103 -14.39 -0.33 -11.24
CA ALA A 103 -14.16 0.02 -12.63
C ALA A 103 -14.32 1.53 -12.87
N GLU A 104 -15.34 2.16 -12.28
CA GLU A 104 -15.53 3.61 -12.33
C GLU A 104 -14.41 4.36 -11.61
N VAL A 105 -13.98 3.88 -10.43
CA VAL A 105 -12.83 4.47 -9.71
C VAL A 105 -11.61 4.48 -10.63
N TRP A 106 -11.26 3.33 -11.23
CA TRP A 106 -10.07 3.20 -12.07
C TRP A 106 -10.16 3.98 -13.39
N ALA A 107 -11.36 4.09 -13.96
CA ALA A 107 -11.60 4.84 -15.19
C ALA A 107 -11.69 6.35 -14.97
N SER A 108 -11.76 6.82 -13.72
CA SER A 108 -11.90 8.24 -13.43
C SER A 108 -10.69 9.03 -13.92
N SER A 109 -10.92 10.16 -14.55
CA SER A 109 -9.85 11.07 -15.03
C SER A 109 -8.97 11.62 -13.88
N GLY A 110 -9.47 11.54 -12.66
CA GLY A 110 -8.79 11.95 -11.43
C GLY A 110 -8.08 10.81 -10.70
N TYR A 111 -8.12 9.56 -11.20
CA TYR A 111 -7.62 8.38 -10.49
C TYR A 111 -6.23 8.59 -9.85
N LEU A 112 -5.26 9.06 -10.62
CA LEU A 112 -3.89 9.29 -10.13
C LEU A 112 -3.76 10.41 -9.08
N ARG A 113 -4.84 11.14 -8.80
CA ARG A 113 -4.91 12.19 -7.79
C ARG A 113 -5.79 11.83 -6.61
N LEU A 114 -6.34 10.63 -6.60
CA LEU A 114 -7.08 10.13 -5.45
C LEU A 114 -6.10 9.91 -4.29
N ASP A 115 -6.45 10.42 -3.13
CA ASP A 115 -5.69 10.23 -1.90
C ASP A 115 -6.16 8.98 -1.17
N SER A 116 -7.45 8.90 -0.91
CA SER A 116 -8.05 7.74 -0.27
C SER A 116 -9.46 7.50 -0.80
N CYS A 117 -9.85 6.23 -0.83
CA CYS A 117 -11.23 5.83 -1.04
C CYS A 117 -11.67 4.92 0.11
N THR A 118 -12.89 5.12 0.56
CA THR A 118 -13.58 4.23 1.50
C THR A 118 -14.61 3.42 0.72
N ALA A 119 -14.52 2.10 0.83
CA ALA A 119 -15.55 1.21 0.31
C ALA A 119 -16.72 1.16 1.30
N ASN A 120 -17.93 1.27 0.80
CA ASN A 120 -19.16 1.24 1.58
C ASN A 120 -20.03 0.08 1.11
N TYR A 121 -20.82 -0.48 2.01
CA TYR A 121 -21.80 -1.50 1.70
C TYR A 121 -23.20 -0.90 1.64
N ASP A 122 -23.82 -0.93 0.48
CA ASP A 122 -25.16 -0.37 0.20
C ASP A 122 -26.23 -1.47 0.04
N GLY A 123 -25.85 -2.73 0.27
CA GLY A 123 -26.73 -3.87 0.11
C GLY A 123 -27.73 -4.05 1.27
N PRO A 124 -28.57 -5.10 1.17
CA PRO A 124 -29.53 -5.43 2.22
C PRO A 124 -28.90 -5.73 3.58
N GLN A 125 -29.63 -5.45 4.65
CA GLN A 125 -29.25 -5.81 6.01
C GLN A 125 -30.19 -6.91 6.55
N PRO A 126 -29.69 -7.94 7.27
CA PRO A 126 -28.28 -8.16 7.61
C PRO A 126 -27.42 -8.49 6.40
N TYR A 127 -26.09 -8.31 6.51
CA TYR A 127 -25.16 -8.70 5.47
C TYR A 127 -25.16 -10.21 5.26
N GLU A 128 -25.38 -10.61 4.02
CA GLU A 128 -25.30 -12.00 3.58
C GLU A 128 -24.26 -12.06 2.45
N PRO A 129 -23.05 -12.63 2.72
CA PRO A 129 -21.99 -12.69 1.70
C PRO A 129 -22.37 -13.66 0.57
N THR A 130 -21.96 -13.34 -0.63
CA THR A 130 -21.90 -14.31 -1.74
C THR A 130 -20.75 -15.30 -1.49
N ASP A 131 -20.69 -16.38 -2.28
CA ASP A 131 -19.60 -17.37 -2.17
C ASP A 131 -18.23 -16.72 -2.42
N ASP A 132 -18.14 -15.79 -3.38
CA ASP A 132 -16.90 -15.06 -3.70
C ASP A 132 -16.52 -14.10 -2.56
N GLU A 133 -17.45 -13.37 -1.99
CA GLU A 133 -17.22 -12.50 -0.83
C GLU A 133 -16.79 -13.34 0.40
N ALA A 134 -17.45 -14.47 0.64
CA ALA A 134 -17.10 -15.39 1.73
C ALA A 134 -15.67 -15.94 1.57
N HIS A 135 -15.26 -16.27 0.33
CA HIS A 135 -13.89 -16.69 0.04
C HIS A 135 -12.88 -15.60 0.38
N VAL A 136 -13.11 -14.37 -0.09
CA VAL A 136 -12.22 -13.21 0.19
C VAL A 136 -12.13 -12.96 1.70
N ILE A 137 -13.24 -13.01 2.42
CA ILE A 137 -13.28 -12.87 3.87
C ILE A 137 -12.45 -13.96 4.55
N ALA A 138 -12.60 -15.23 4.14
CA ALA A 138 -11.82 -16.32 4.69
C ALA A 138 -10.31 -16.18 4.48
N VAL A 139 -9.89 -15.56 3.37
CA VAL A 139 -8.47 -15.23 3.10
C VAL A 139 -8.01 -14.04 3.94
N ALA A 140 -8.81 -12.96 4.02
CA ALA A 140 -8.47 -11.73 4.72
C ALA A 140 -8.43 -11.90 6.25
N ALA A 141 -9.37 -12.68 6.79
CA ALA A 141 -9.56 -12.90 8.22
C ALA A 141 -9.87 -14.39 8.51
N PRO A 142 -8.85 -15.27 8.47
CA PRO A 142 -9.05 -16.70 8.69
C PRO A 142 -9.74 -17.01 10.02
N GLY A 143 -10.79 -17.83 9.97
CA GLY A 143 -11.57 -18.23 11.14
C GLY A 143 -12.69 -17.27 11.52
N THR A 144 -12.88 -16.18 10.81
CA THR A 144 -14.05 -15.30 10.97
C THR A 144 -15.25 -15.91 10.25
N ASP A 145 -16.43 -15.84 10.88
CA ASP A 145 -17.69 -16.16 10.21
C ASP A 145 -17.91 -15.17 9.06
N PRO A 146 -18.10 -15.64 7.81
CA PRO A 146 -18.26 -14.75 6.66
C PRO A 146 -19.39 -13.71 6.84
N ALA A 147 -20.49 -14.06 7.50
CA ALA A 147 -21.57 -13.11 7.80
C ALA A 147 -21.17 -11.95 8.72
N GLN A 148 -20.06 -12.09 9.44
CA GLN A 148 -19.46 -11.06 10.31
C GLN A 148 -18.21 -10.43 9.70
N GLY A 149 -17.82 -10.84 8.50
CA GLY A 149 -16.58 -10.45 7.85
C GLY A 149 -16.65 -9.24 6.93
N LEU A 150 -17.77 -8.51 6.90
CA LEU A 150 -17.97 -7.37 6.01
C LEU A 150 -16.83 -6.35 6.08
N ASP A 151 -16.38 -5.98 7.29
CA ASP A 151 -15.28 -5.02 7.47
C ASP A 151 -13.97 -5.49 6.81
N SER A 152 -13.68 -6.79 6.86
CA SER A 152 -12.50 -7.37 6.20
C SER A 152 -12.62 -7.34 4.68
N TYR A 153 -13.82 -7.55 4.15
CA TYR A 153 -14.10 -7.43 2.72
C TYR A 153 -13.97 -5.99 2.25
N LEU A 154 -14.57 -5.03 2.95
CA LEU A 154 -14.46 -3.59 2.67
C LEU A 154 -13.00 -3.10 2.74
N ALA A 155 -12.23 -3.60 3.71
CA ALA A 155 -10.81 -3.29 3.80
C ALA A 155 -10.03 -3.80 2.57
N ALA A 156 -10.33 -5.01 2.07
CA ALA A 156 -9.72 -5.54 0.85
C ALA A 156 -10.10 -4.70 -0.39
N LEU A 157 -11.38 -4.33 -0.53
CA LEU A 157 -11.85 -3.41 -1.58
C LEU A 157 -11.14 -2.05 -1.50
N GLY A 158 -10.95 -1.51 -0.30
CA GLY A 158 -10.21 -0.27 -0.07
C GLY A 158 -8.76 -0.33 -0.56
N LEU A 159 -8.08 -1.47 -0.47
CA LEU A 159 -6.75 -1.66 -1.05
C LEU A 159 -6.78 -1.64 -2.59
N CYS A 160 -7.85 -2.13 -3.22
CA CYS A 160 -8.04 -2.13 -4.67
C CYS A 160 -8.12 -0.72 -5.27
N THR A 161 -8.47 0.28 -4.48
CA THR A 161 -8.61 1.68 -4.94
C THR A 161 -7.30 2.47 -4.90
N ARG A 162 -6.22 1.94 -4.29
CA ARG A 162 -4.97 2.68 -4.10
C ARG A 162 -4.26 2.95 -5.43
N VAL A 163 -3.75 4.18 -5.57
CA VAL A 163 -3.15 4.64 -6.83
C VAL A 163 -1.68 4.25 -6.98
N SER A 164 -0.93 4.16 -5.88
CA SER A 164 0.45 3.68 -5.87
C SER A 164 0.92 3.33 -4.47
N ASP A 165 1.98 2.55 -4.36
CA ASP A 165 2.63 2.28 -3.09
C ASP A 165 3.56 3.43 -2.62
N ASP A 166 3.94 4.32 -3.51
CA ASP A 166 4.70 5.53 -3.13
C ASP A 166 3.86 6.50 -2.28
N SER A 167 2.55 6.55 -2.56
CA SER A 167 1.58 7.36 -1.80
C SER A 167 0.85 6.56 -0.71
N ALA A 168 0.98 5.24 -0.71
CA ALA A 168 0.26 4.34 0.17
C ALA A 168 1.18 3.30 0.85
N SER A 169 2.49 3.57 0.93
CA SER A 169 3.48 2.67 1.56
C SER A 169 3.10 2.28 2.98
N ASP A 170 2.62 3.24 3.76
CA ASP A 170 2.21 3.01 5.15
C ASP A 170 0.96 2.12 5.22
N ILE A 171 0.05 2.27 4.25
CA ILE A 171 -1.18 1.47 4.18
C ILE A 171 -0.85 0.04 3.79
N PHE A 172 -0.06 -0.16 2.74
CA PHE A 172 0.37 -1.50 2.35
C PHE A 172 1.26 -2.15 3.41
N GLY A 173 2.23 -1.40 3.96
CA GLY A 173 3.14 -1.87 5.00
C GLY A 173 2.45 -2.17 6.33
N GLY A 174 1.40 -1.43 6.67
CA GLY A 174 0.58 -1.62 7.86
C GLY A 174 -0.51 -2.68 7.72
N SER A 175 -0.81 -3.14 6.50
CA SER A 175 -1.82 -4.16 6.25
C SER A 175 -1.29 -5.57 6.53
N SER A 176 -2.15 -6.45 7.05
CA SER A 176 -1.78 -7.86 7.22
C SER A 176 -1.54 -8.53 5.87
N ARG A 177 -0.68 -9.56 5.84
CA ARG A 177 -0.43 -10.34 4.62
C ARG A 177 -1.69 -11.02 4.11
N GLN A 178 -2.57 -11.47 5.00
CA GLN A 178 -3.84 -12.07 4.66
C GLN A 178 -4.74 -11.07 3.93
N LEU A 179 -4.82 -9.84 4.43
CA LEU A 179 -5.61 -8.78 3.78
C LEU A 179 -5.04 -8.40 2.41
N LEU A 180 -3.71 -8.27 2.30
CA LEU A 180 -3.04 -8.00 1.02
C LEU A 180 -3.27 -9.15 0.02
N LYS A 181 -3.23 -10.40 0.49
CA LYS A 181 -3.52 -11.57 -0.34
C LYS A 181 -4.96 -11.54 -0.83
N ALA A 182 -5.91 -11.30 0.07
CA ALA A 182 -7.32 -11.16 -0.28
C ALA A 182 -7.53 -10.07 -1.35
N ALA A 183 -6.94 -8.88 -1.17
CA ALA A 183 -7.02 -7.81 -2.15
C ALA A 183 -6.37 -8.19 -3.50
N SER A 184 -5.24 -8.90 -3.50
CA SER A 184 -4.59 -9.33 -4.75
C SER A 184 -5.40 -10.36 -5.54
N GLU A 185 -6.17 -11.20 -4.85
CA GLU A 185 -7.11 -12.16 -5.46
C GLU A 185 -8.39 -11.47 -5.92
N LEU A 186 -8.88 -10.50 -5.15
CA LEU A 186 -10.10 -9.75 -5.41
C LEU A 186 -9.99 -8.85 -6.64
N CYS A 187 -8.89 -8.12 -6.79
CA CYS A 187 -8.71 -7.13 -7.85
C CYS A 187 -7.41 -7.28 -8.67
N PRO A 188 -7.19 -8.46 -9.29
CA PRO A 188 -5.96 -8.71 -10.06
C PRO A 188 -5.83 -7.79 -11.29
N LYS A 189 -6.96 -7.27 -11.78
CA LYS A 189 -7.04 -6.34 -12.92
C LYS A 189 -6.92 -4.88 -12.54
N ALA A 190 -6.87 -4.55 -11.23
CA ALA A 190 -6.65 -3.19 -10.78
C ALA A 190 -5.38 -2.60 -11.41
N PRO A 191 -5.32 -1.30 -11.71
CA PRO A 191 -4.11 -0.67 -12.24
C PRO A 191 -2.86 -0.95 -11.39
N GLN A 192 -3.04 -1.12 -10.07
CA GLN A 192 -2.00 -1.46 -9.12
C GLN A 192 -2.02 -2.94 -8.65
N GLY A 193 -2.77 -3.81 -9.32
CA GLY A 193 -2.92 -5.21 -8.92
C GLY A 193 -1.59 -5.96 -8.78
N LYS A 194 -0.63 -5.72 -9.70
CA LYS A 194 0.72 -6.28 -9.60
C LYS A 194 1.48 -5.80 -8.37
N ILE A 195 1.30 -4.53 -7.98
CA ILE A 195 1.93 -3.96 -6.77
C ILE A 195 1.34 -4.61 -5.53
N ILE A 196 0.02 -4.72 -5.44
CA ILE A 196 -0.66 -5.41 -4.34
C ILE A 196 -0.14 -6.84 -4.21
N ALA A 197 0.01 -7.56 -5.33
CA ALA A 197 0.54 -8.92 -5.34
C ALA A 197 1.99 -9.00 -4.83
N LEU A 198 2.86 -8.04 -5.14
CA LEU A 198 4.22 -7.98 -4.59
C LEU A 198 4.23 -7.80 -3.07
N TRP A 199 3.37 -6.93 -2.55
CA TRP A 199 3.18 -6.76 -1.10
C TRP A 199 2.63 -8.05 -0.47
N ALA A 200 1.62 -8.68 -1.06
CA ALA A 200 1.03 -9.93 -0.61
C ALA A 200 2.05 -11.08 -0.57
N ALA A 201 2.91 -11.17 -1.58
CA ALA A 201 3.96 -12.19 -1.67
C ALA A 201 5.15 -11.94 -0.74
N GLY A 202 5.18 -10.84 0.03
CA GLY A 202 6.34 -10.47 0.83
C GLY A 202 7.55 -10.04 0.02
N ALA A 203 7.36 -9.67 -1.24
CA ALA A 203 8.41 -9.12 -2.10
C ALA A 203 8.63 -7.61 -1.88
N ARG A 204 7.79 -6.97 -1.05
CA ARG A 204 7.93 -5.58 -0.61
C ARG A 204 7.76 -5.44 0.88
N ALA A 205 8.47 -4.47 1.46
CA ALA A 205 8.32 -4.02 2.84
C ALA A 205 8.44 -2.49 2.92
N GLY A 206 7.67 -1.88 3.79
CA GLY A 206 7.85 -0.48 4.21
C GLY A 206 8.77 -0.38 5.43
N ASP A 207 8.71 0.77 6.09
CA ASP A 207 9.34 0.95 7.39
C ASP A 207 8.64 0.10 8.47
N GLY A 208 9.36 -0.22 9.52
CA GLY A 208 8.89 -1.07 10.61
C GLY A 208 9.73 -2.32 10.82
N GLN A 209 9.17 -3.29 11.53
CA GLN A 209 9.80 -4.57 11.81
C GLN A 209 9.11 -5.70 11.04
N HIS A 210 9.89 -6.48 10.30
CA HIS A 210 9.39 -7.52 9.41
C HIS A 210 10.14 -8.84 9.64
N VAL A 211 9.40 -9.91 9.88
CA VAL A 211 9.93 -11.28 9.97
C VAL A 211 9.99 -11.89 8.58
N VAL A 212 11.05 -12.62 8.28
CA VAL A 212 11.23 -13.33 7.02
C VAL A 212 10.71 -14.76 7.13
N GLY A 213 9.92 -15.19 6.16
CA GLY A 213 9.21 -16.49 6.19
C GLY A 213 7.88 -16.42 6.94
N ASP A 214 7.22 -17.57 7.11
CA ASP A 214 5.96 -17.77 7.86
C ASP A 214 4.88 -16.69 7.60
N GLY A 215 4.67 -16.33 6.33
CA GLY A 215 3.70 -15.31 5.93
C GLY A 215 4.20 -13.86 6.09
N GLY A 216 5.45 -13.67 6.45
CA GLY A 216 6.14 -12.38 6.47
C GLY A 216 6.81 -12.04 5.13
N LEU A 217 8.03 -11.49 5.16
CA LEU A 217 8.80 -11.22 3.95
C LEU A 217 9.28 -12.53 3.31
N ALA A 218 9.37 -12.52 1.98
CA ALA A 218 10.03 -13.61 1.26
C ALA A 218 11.56 -13.57 1.52
N PRO A 219 12.23 -14.71 1.66
CA PRO A 219 13.69 -14.71 1.71
C PRO A 219 14.29 -14.30 0.36
N GLY A 220 15.48 -13.71 0.38
CA GLY A 220 16.20 -13.27 -0.82
C GLY A 220 16.90 -11.93 -0.68
N SER A 221 17.39 -11.42 -1.79
CA SER A 221 18.05 -10.13 -1.84
C SER A 221 17.02 -9.02 -1.99
N PHE A 222 17.16 -7.97 -1.20
CA PHE A 222 16.30 -6.77 -1.24
C PHE A 222 17.14 -5.53 -1.46
N HIS A 223 16.56 -4.54 -2.10
CA HIS A 223 17.15 -3.22 -2.25
C HIS A 223 16.09 -2.13 -1.96
N LEU A 224 16.55 -0.93 -1.65
CA LEU A 224 15.67 0.23 -1.55
C LEU A 224 15.23 0.68 -2.95
N ARG A 225 13.94 0.86 -3.17
CA ARG A 225 13.39 1.31 -4.47
C ARG A 225 13.85 2.71 -4.88
N LYS A 226 14.09 3.56 -3.90
CA LYS A 226 14.53 4.94 -4.10
C LYS A 226 15.77 5.21 -3.25
N THR A 227 16.49 6.24 -3.60
CA THR A 227 17.55 6.77 -2.73
C THR A 227 16.94 7.06 -1.35
N PRO A 228 17.50 6.49 -0.28
CA PRO A 228 16.94 6.67 1.05
C PRO A 228 17.05 8.14 1.48
N PRO A 229 16.01 8.66 2.14
CA PRO A 229 16.06 10.00 2.71
C PRO A 229 17.08 10.09 3.86
N GLU A 230 17.43 11.31 4.21
CA GLU A 230 18.24 11.56 5.40
C GLU A 230 17.54 10.99 6.65
N GLY A 231 18.31 10.32 7.50
CA GLY A 231 17.79 9.66 8.70
C GLY A 231 17.32 8.23 8.51
N CYS A 232 17.37 7.67 7.28
CA CYS A 232 17.14 6.23 7.08
C CYS A 232 18.14 5.42 7.90
N THR A 233 17.62 4.48 8.69
CA THR A 233 18.42 3.48 9.41
C THR A 233 17.76 2.11 9.29
N TRP A 234 18.56 1.06 9.16
CA TRP A 234 18.05 -0.29 9.10
C TRP A 234 18.99 -1.31 9.75
N SER A 235 18.44 -2.44 10.15
CA SER A 235 19.22 -3.57 10.68
C SER A 235 18.55 -4.90 10.33
N VAL A 236 19.37 -5.94 10.19
CA VAL A 236 18.93 -7.33 10.04
C VAL A 236 19.47 -8.12 11.22
N LYS A 237 18.58 -8.82 11.92
CA LYS A 237 18.93 -9.75 12.99
C LYS A 237 18.62 -11.18 12.57
N GLY A 238 19.48 -12.09 12.94
CA GLY A 238 19.25 -13.54 12.76
C GLY A 238 18.25 -14.10 13.77
N PRO A 239 17.88 -15.40 13.62
CA PRO A 239 16.94 -16.07 14.51
C PRO A 239 17.45 -16.21 15.95
N ASP A 240 18.76 -16.10 16.17
CA ASP A 240 19.42 -16.05 17.46
C ASP A 240 19.43 -14.66 18.11
N GLY A 241 18.87 -13.65 17.41
CA GLY A 241 18.88 -12.25 17.82
C GLY A 241 20.20 -11.53 17.52
N GLY A 242 21.22 -12.23 16.99
CA GLY A 242 22.48 -11.64 16.58
C GLY A 242 22.32 -10.71 15.37
N GLN A 243 23.00 -9.56 15.40
CA GLN A 243 22.98 -8.61 14.27
C GLN A 243 23.82 -9.16 13.12
N LYS A 244 23.19 -9.35 11.95
CA LYS A 244 23.82 -9.82 10.72
C LYS A 244 24.28 -8.68 9.83
N ALA A 245 23.50 -7.59 9.78
CA ALA A 245 23.80 -6.41 9.00
C ALA A 245 23.10 -5.18 9.60
N ALA A 246 23.62 -4.02 9.33
CA ALA A 246 23.00 -2.73 9.60
C ALA A 246 23.56 -1.68 8.65
N GLY A 247 22.85 -0.58 8.49
CA GLY A 247 23.28 0.54 7.68
C GLY A 247 22.43 1.78 7.87
N ASN A 248 22.84 2.83 7.19
CA ASN A 248 22.16 4.12 7.14
C ASN A 248 22.25 4.75 5.75
N ALA A 249 21.52 5.85 5.54
CA ALA A 249 21.49 6.57 4.26
C ALA A 249 22.87 7.04 3.75
N ALA A 250 23.78 7.38 4.67
CA ALA A 250 25.09 7.94 4.32
C ALA A 250 26.06 6.89 3.76
N GLU A 251 25.84 5.61 4.07
CA GLU A 251 26.77 4.53 3.70
C GLU A 251 26.53 3.96 2.31
N GLY A 252 25.50 4.43 1.60
CA GLY A 252 25.20 4.00 0.22
C GLY A 252 24.83 2.52 0.07
N GLN A 253 24.70 1.77 1.16
CA GLN A 253 24.27 0.39 1.14
C GLN A 253 22.75 0.33 0.87
N SER A 254 22.41 0.03 -0.36
CA SER A 254 21.02 -0.08 -0.80
C SER A 254 20.53 -1.52 -0.93
N GLY A 255 21.35 -2.52 -0.57
CA GLY A 255 21.03 -3.94 -0.73
C GLY A 255 21.29 -4.76 0.53
N ILE A 256 20.37 -5.68 0.85
CA ILE A 256 20.46 -6.62 1.98
C ILE A 256 20.08 -8.02 1.53
N LEU A 257 20.66 -9.04 2.17
CA LEU A 257 20.26 -10.42 2.01
C LEU A 257 19.49 -10.88 3.24
N LEU A 258 18.27 -11.35 3.03
CA LEU A 258 17.36 -11.84 4.06
C LEU A 258 17.21 -13.36 3.93
N ALA A 259 17.42 -14.07 5.02
CA ALA A 259 17.18 -15.51 5.13
C ALA A 259 15.95 -15.79 6.00
N GLU A 260 15.44 -17.02 5.93
CA GLU A 260 14.34 -17.47 6.79
C GLU A 260 14.58 -17.16 8.26
N LYS A 261 13.54 -16.65 8.94
CA LYS A 261 13.54 -16.24 10.35
C LYS A 261 14.43 -15.04 10.69
N ASP A 262 15.00 -14.38 9.68
CA ASP A 262 15.62 -13.09 9.92
C ASP A 262 14.55 -12.05 10.24
N VAL A 263 14.96 -11.00 10.93
CA VAL A 263 14.12 -9.83 11.25
C VAL A 263 14.75 -8.59 10.66
N LEU A 264 14.09 -7.99 9.67
CA LEU A 264 14.43 -6.67 9.14
C LEU A 264 13.74 -5.61 10.02
N SER A 265 14.51 -4.63 10.49
CA SER A 265 14.00 -3.40 11.09
C SER A 265 14.44 -2.23 10.23
N SER A 266 13.51 -1.37 9.82
CA SER A 266 13.73 -0.23 8.93
C SER A 266 13.01 0.99 9.50
N ASP A 267 13.67 2.14 9.48
CA ASP A 267 13.11 3.43 9.89
C ASP A 267 13.47 4.50 8.87
N LYS A 268 12.47 5.21 8.36
CA LYS A 268 12.60 6.29 7.37
C LYS A 268 13.34 5.89 6.09
N CYS A 269 13.36 4.63 5.74
CA CYS A 269 14.04 4.14 4.53
C CYS A 269 13.12 4.08 3.30
N GLY A 270 11.81 4.02 3.54
CA GLY A 270 10.83 3.84 2.48
C GLY A 270 10.64 2.37 2.10
N ILE A 271 10.55 2.08 0.81
CA ILE A 271 10.16 0.74 0.35
C ILE A 271 11.38 -0.09 -0.02
N TRP A 272 11.51 -1.25 0.62
CA TRP A 272 12.38 -2.35 0.23
C TRP A 272 11.66 -3.22 -0.81
N GLU A 273 12.38 -3.61 -1.85
CA GLU A 273 11.87 -4.47 -2.91
C GLU A 273 12.82 -5.64 -3.16
N LYS A 274 12.25 -6.84 -3.27
CA LYS A 274 13.02 -8.05 -3.57
C LYS A 274 13.56 -8.01 -5.00
N MET A 275 14.84 -8.31 -5.16
CA MET A 275 15.46 -8.51 -6.48
C MET A 275 15.04 -9.87 -7.05
N GLU A 276 14.71 -9.90 -8.33
CA GLU A 276 14.41 -11.13 -9.07
C GLU A 276 15.68 -11.94 -9.34
#